data_930836e162884f440010f460cf8803b0
#
_entry.id   930836e162884f440010f460cf8803b0
#
_cell.length_a   1.000
_cell.length_b   1.000
_cell.length_c   1.000
_cell.angle_alpha   90.00
_cell.angle_beta   90.00
_cell.angle_gamma   90.00
#
_symmetry.space_group_name_H-M   'P 1'
#
loop_
_entity.id
_entity.type
_entity.pdbx_description
1 polymer ?
#
loop_
_entity_poly.entity_id
_entity_poly.type
_entity_poly.pdbx_seq_one_letter_code
_entity_poly.pdbx_strand_id
1 'polypeptide(L)'
;MKRRLLAPLLLLAATLVAVTFAAPSNTKRKILFFTKSSGYEHSVISWKKGQPSHAEQVLIELGAKNNWEFVFSKDGSKFSKAYLAQFDTVMFYTTGNLLEPGTDGQPAMTAEGKQALFDFVKSGKGFVGTHSASDTFHTNNESKKGPERYLNHGDQADPYVRFIGGEFIKHGAQQETRNTVENPKFPGFENIGKEYGFMEEWYSLKDFTPDIHVLSVINNPPMKGKEYERPAYPSTWARREGNGRVFYTAMGHREDVWTNLIFQSILVGALNWANGDVTAEVRPNLKEVAPLAYTNPPYVEPAPPKPAKK
;
A
#
# COMPACT_ATOMS: atom_id res chain seq x y z
N MET A 1 71.40 39.84 10.48
CA MET A 1 70.77 38.50 10.32
C MET A 1 69.26 38.68 10.25
N LYS A 2 68.67 38.61 9.04
CA LYS A 2 67.20 38.73 8.86
C LYS A 2 66.63 37.30 8.66
N ARG A 3 65.83 36.81 9.64
CA ARG A 3 65.09 35.55 9.57
C ARG A 3 63.87 35.76 8.70
N ARG A 4 63.74 35.05 7.58
CA ARG A 4 62.52 34.95 6.76
C ARG A 4 61.64 33.86 7.35
N LEU A 5 60.44 34.21 7.75
CA LEU A 5 59.37 33.28 8.08
C LEU A 5 58.69 32.79 6.79
N LEU A 6 58.75 31.51 6.52
CA LEU A 6 57.94 30.82 5.50
C LEU A 6 56.61 30.41 6.11
N ALA A 7 55.50 30.94 5.62
CA ALA A 7 54.17 30.48 5.97
C ALA A 7 53.76 29.30 5.07
N PRO A 8 53.21 28.20 5.59
CA PRO A 8 52.71 27.13 4.79
C PRO A 8 51.37 27.47 4.15
N LEU A 9 51.28 27.34 2.84
CA LEU A 9 50.07 27.45 2.06
C LEU A 9 49.27 26.15 2.20
N LEU A 10 48.15 26.18 2.93
CA LEU A 10 47.19 25.07 2.97
C LEU A 10 46.34 25.10 1.68
N LEU A 11 46.54 24.14 0.81
CA LEU A 11 45.64 23.86 -0.31
C LEU A 11 44.41 23.16 0.20
N LEU A 12 43.28 23.84 0.19
CA LEU A 12 41.95 23.24 0.48
C LEU A 12 41.44 22.59 -0.82
N ALA A 13 41.55 21.27 -0.90
CA ALA A 13 40.95 20.50 -2.00
C ALA A 13 39.45 20.42 -1.81
N ALA A 14 38.69 21.21 -2.55
CA ALA A 14 37.23 21.10 -2.61
C ALA A 14 36.84 19.89 -3.48
N THR A 15 36.41 18.81 -2.88
CA THR A 15 35.81 17.67 -3.57
C THR A 15 34.40 18.06 -4.05
N LEU A 16 34.29 18.30 -5.36
CA LEU A 16 32.99 18.48 -6.02
C LEU A 16 32.28 17.12 -6.06
N VAL A 17 31.27 16.93 -5.24
CA VAL A 17 30.35 15.78 -5.36
C VAL A 17 29.44 16.08 -6.56
N ALA A 18 29.71 15.46 -7.68
CA ALA A 18 28.82 15.50 -8.84
C ALA A 18 27.56 14.70 -8.52
N VAL A 19 26.45 15.38 -8.28
CA VAL A 19 25.12 14.77 -8.25
C VAL A 19 24.74 14.44 -9.69
N THR A 20 24.95 13.20 -10.09
CA THR A 20 24.47 12.70 -11.38
C THR A 20 22.96 12.50 -11.27
N PHE A 21 22.18 13.41 -11.83
CA PHE A 21 20.77 13.13 -12.14
C PHE A 21 20.77 12.06 -13.23
N ALA A 22 20.30 10.87 -12.91
CA ALA A 22 20.04 9.86 -13.93
C ALA A 22 18.98 10.45 -14.89
N ALA A 23 19.30 10.48 -16.18
CA ALA A 23 18.32 10.85 -17.20
C ALA A 23 17.10 9.92 -17.08
N PRO A 24 15.86 10.41 -17.30
CA PRO A 24 14.68 9.57 -17.23
C PRO A 24 14.86 8.39 -18.20
N SER A 25 14.79 7.18 -17.66
CA SER A 25 14.87 5.96 -18.45
C SER A 25 13.71 5.96 -19.45
N ASN A 26 14.02 5.94 -20.74
CA ASN A 26 13.00 5.81 -21.80
C ASN A 26 12.41 4.38 -21.86
N THR A 27 12.74 3.53 -20.87
CA THR A 27 12.30 2.15 -20.79
C THR A 27 10.90 2.11 -20.18
N LYS A 28 9.97 1.50 -20.90
CA LYS A 28 8.59 1.29 -20.45
C LYS A 28 8.59 0.43 -19.18
N ARG A 29 7.98 0.93 -18.08
CA ARG A 29 7.88 0.17 -16.84
C ARG A 29 6.80 -0.91 -16.98
N LYS A 30 7.08 -2.11 -16.50
CA LYS A 30 6.14 -3.23 -16.53
C LYS A 30 5.62 -3.51 -15.13
N ILE A 31 4.30 -3.44 -14.97
CA ILE A 31 3.63 -3.51 -13.67
C ILE A 31 2.63 -4.68 -13.70
N LEU A 32 2.74 -5.60 -12.75
CA LEU A 32 1.74 -6.65 -12.54
C LEU A 32 0.64 -6.12 -11.63
N PHE A 33 -0.57 -5.95 -12.13
CA PHE A 33 -1.75 -5.72 -11.30
C PHE A 33 -2.42 -7.06 -11.00
N PHE A 34 -2.31 -7.49 -9.76
CA PHE A 34 -2.78 -8.80 -9.29
C PHE A 34 -4.01 -8.64 -8.39
N THR A 35 -5.13 -9.26 -8.78
CA THR A 35 -6.45 -9.01 -8.19
C THR A 35 -7.16 -10.29 -7.76
N LYS A 36 -6.40 -11.35 -7.37
CA LYS A 36 -6.98 -12.59 -6.85
C LYS A 36 -7.77 -12.32 -5.58
N SER A 37 -8.98 -12.87 -5.52
CA SER A 37 -9.84 -12.87 -4.34
C SER A 37 -9.99 -14.28 -3.79
N SER A 38 -9.52 -14.51 -2.58
CA SER A 38 -9.80 -15.72 -1.77
C SER A 38 -10.76 -15.39 -0.61
N GLY A 39 -11.24 -14.15 -0.57
CA GLY A 39 -12.28 -13.62 0.28
C GLY A 39 -13.38 -12.98 -0.56
N TYR A 40 -13.72 -11.73 -0.27
CA TYR A 40 -14.71 -10.97 -1.04
C TYR A 40 -14.09 -10.43 -2.34
N GLU A 41 -14.74 -10.66 -3.48
CA GLU A 41 -14.34 -10.03 -4.74
C GLU A 41 -15.06 -8.69 -4.91
N HIS A 42 -14.30 -7.60 -4.95
CA HIS A 42 -14.82 -6.25 -5.11
C HIS A 42 -15.26 -5.98 -6.56
N SER A 43 -16.33 -5.19 -6.74
CA SER A 43 -16.90 -4.88 -8.06
C SER A 43 -15.89 -4.23 -9.00
N VAL A 44 -15.04 -3.34 -8.47
CA VAL A 44 -14.05 -2.58 -9.23
C VAL A 44 -12.97 -3.44 -9.89
N ILE A 45 -12.74 -4.67 -9.38
CA ILE A 45 -11.76 -5.63 -9.93
C ILE A 45 -12.42 -6.83 -10.58
N SER A 46 -13.74 -6.96 -10.52
CA SER A 46 -14.46 -8.13 -11.06
C SER A 46 -14.50 -8.09 -12.59
N TRP A 47 -14.10 -9.21 -13.21
CA TRP A 47 -14.19 -9.38 -14.65
C TRP A 47 -15.62 -9.70 -15.06
N LYS A 48 -16.16 -8.93 -15.98
CA LYS A 48 -17.49 -9.15 -16.53
C LYS A 48 -17.42 -9.49 -18.01
N LYS A 49 -17.85 -10.69 -18.39
CA LYS A 49 -17.94 -11.14 -19.79
C LYS A 49 -16.63 -10.98 -20.60
N GLY A 50 -15.47 -11.22 -19.95
CA GLY A 50 -14.17 -11.12 -20.61
C GLY A 50 -13.70 -9.69 -20.89
N GLN A 51 -14.38 -8.68 -20.33
CA GLN A 51 -13.94 -7.30 -20.40
C GLN A 51 -13.05 -6.93 -19.19
N PRO A 52 -12.09 -6.01 -19.36
CA PRO A 52 -11.32 -5.47 -18.25
C PRO A 52 -12.24 -4.92 -17.16
N SER A 53 -11.87 -5.12 -15.90
CA SER A 53 -12.55 -4.51 -14.76
C SER A 53 -12.44 -2.99 -14.78
N HIS A 54 -13.23 -2.30 -13.95
CA HIS A 54 -13.18 -0.85 -13.87
C HIS A 54 -11.77 -0.33 -13.51
N ALA A 55 -11.15 -0.93 -12.50
CA ALA A 55 -9.79 -0.56 -12.10
C ALA A 55 -8.76 -0.81 -13.22
N GLU A 56 -8.87 -1.91 -13.95
CA GLU A 56 -7.99 -2.21 -15.10
C GLU A 56 -8.13 -1.18 -16.22
N GLN A 57 -9.36 -0.73 -16.52
CA GLN A 57 -9.60 0.31 -17.52
C GLN A 57 -8.90 1.63 -17.15
N VAL A 58 -9.04 2.06 -15.89
CA VAL A 58 -8.35 3.25 -15.38
C VAL A 58 -6.82 3.08 -15.44
N LEU A 59 -6.31 1.91 -15.07
CA LEU A 59 -4.87 1.64 -15.11
C LEU A 59 -4.33 1.60 -16.55
N ILE A 60 -5.09 1.11 -17.53
CA ILE A 60 -4.72 1.17 -18.96
C ILE A 60 -4.54 2.63 -19.38
N GLU A 61 -5.48 3.52 -19.02
CA GLU A 61 -5.39 4.94 -19.35
C GLU A 61 -4.21 5.64 -18.66
N LEU A 62 -3.98 5.34 -17.36
CA LEU A 62 -2.83 5.87 -16.63
C LEU A 62 -1.51 5.34 -17.20
N GLY A 63 -1.48 4.08 -17.60
CA GLY A 63 -0.30 3.45 -18.23
C GLY A 63 0.08 4.13 -19.54
N ALA A 64 -0.91 4.44 -20.39
CA ALA A 64 -0.69 5.16 -21.65
C ALA A 64 -0.09 6.56 -21.43
N LYS A 65 -0.51 7.26 -20.35
CA LYS A 65 -0.04 8.62 -20.01
C LYS A 65 1.36 8.63 -19.36
N ASN A 66 1.77 7.53 -18.71
CA ASN A 66 2.98 7.49 -17.88
C ASN A 66 4.06 6.52 -18.41
N ASN A 67 3.94 6.04 -19.64
CA ASN A 67 4.86 5.06 -20.24
C ASN A 67 4.97 3.75 -19.43
N TRP A 68 3.82 3.22 -18.95
CA TRP A 68 3.74 1.95 -18.25
C TRP A 68 3.00 0.90 -19.07
N GLU A 69 3.37 -0.36 -18.84
CA GLU A 69 2.66 -1.54 -19.33
C GLU A 69 2.08 -2.29 -18.13
N PHE A 70 0.77 -2.41 -18.07
CA PHE A 70 0.13 -3.25 -17.07
C PHE A 70 -0.10 -4.66 -17.61
N VAL A 71 0.21 -5.64 -16.79
CA VAL A 71 -0.20 -7.03 -16.95
C VAL A 71 -1.21 -7.35 -15.87
N PHE A 72 -2.39 -7.83 -16.25
CA PHE A 72 -3.47 -8.13 -15.34
C PHE A 72 -3.52 -9.64 -15.08
N SER A 73 -3.64 -10.05 -13.82
CA SER A 73 -3.74 -11.46 -13.45
C SER A 73 -4.50 -11.65 -12.14
N LYS A 74 -5.25 -12.76 -12.07
CA LYS A 74 -5.81 -13.29 -10.82
C LYS A 74 -5.21 -14.67 -10.50
N ASP A 75 -4.39 -15.21 -11.38
CA ASP A 75 -3.81 -16.55 -11.28
C ASP A 75 -2.62 -16.57 -10.32
N GLY A 76 -2.85 -17.06 -9.10
CA GLY A 76 -1.82 -17.16 -8.05
C GLY A 76 -0.73 -18.17 -8.37
N SER A 77 -1.02 -19.20 -9.18
CA SER A 77 -0.06 -20.25 -9.53
C SER A 77 1.14 -19.77 -10.35
N LYS A 78 1.01 -18.58 -10.96
CA LYS A 78 2.09 -17.96 -11.74
C LYS A 78 3.21 -17.40 -10.88
N PHE A 79 2.96 -17.11 -9.59
CA PHE A 79 3.96 -16.47 -8.74
C PHE A 79 5.19 -17.37 -8.58
N SER A 80 6.27 -16.94 -9.18
CA SER A 80 7.59 -17.54 -9.10
C SER A 80 8.67 -16.48 -9.33
N LYS A 81 9.89 -16.75 -8.91
CA LYS A 81 11.03 -15.84 -9.16
C LYS A 81 11.16 -15.49 -10.65
N ALA A 82 11.01 -16.48 -11.55
CA ALA A 82 11.12 -16.28 -12.99
C ALA A 82 9.99 -15.41 -13.55
N TYR A 83 8.75 -15.63 -13.09
CA TYR A 83 7.61 -14.84 -13.54
C TYR A 83 7.72 -13.39 -13.05
N LEU A 84 8.05 -13.19 -11.77
CA LEU A 84 8.16 -11.85 -11.17
C LEU A 84 9.32 -11.04 -11.75
N ALA A 85 10.41 -11.70 -12.19
CA ALA A 85 11.56 -11.00 -12.78
C ALA A 85 11.23 -10.14 -14.02
N GLN A 86 10.07 -10.36 -14.66
CA GLN A 86 9.60 -9.59 -15.80
C GLN A 86 9.08 -8.19 -15.43
N PHE A 87 8.83 -7.92 -14.14
CA PHE A 87 8.16 -6.72 -13.68
C PHE A 87 9.11 -5.77 -12.93
N ASP A 88 8.76 -4.50 -12.91
CA ASP A 88 9.39 -3.48 -12.08
C ASP A 88 8.64 -3.30 -10.76
N THR A 89 7.31 -3.43 -10.80
CA THR A 89 6.42 -3.31 -9.63
C THR A 89 5.31 -4.34 -9.70
N VAL A 90 4.91 -4.85 -8.54
CA VAL A 90 3.70 -5.65 -8.35
C VAL A 90 2.69 -4.81 -7.58
N MET A 91 1.48 -4.69 -8.11
CA MET A 91 0.38 -3.98 -7.48
C MET A 91 -0.71 -4.98 -7.06
N PHE A 92 -1.11 -4.96 -5.79
CA PHE A 92 -2.15 -5.83 -5.23
C PHE A 92 -3.44 -5.08 -4.95
N TYR A 93 -4.53 -5.71 -5.37
CA TYR A 93 -5.88 -5.50 -4.87
C TYR A 93 -6.49 -6.88 -4.61
N THR A 94 -6.20 -7.47 -3.48
CA THR A 94 -6.44 -8.88 -3.18
C THR A 94 -7.19 -9.04 -1.86
N THR A 95 -7.82 -10.20 -1.63
CA THR A 95 -8.49 -10.52 -0.36
C THR A 95 -8.23 -11.96 0.08
N GLY A 96 -8.16 -12.17 1.39
CA GLY A 96 -8.14 -13.50 2.01
C GLY A 96 -6.81 -14.22 1.89
N ASN A 97 -6.82 -15.52 2.15
CA ASN A 97 -5.62 -16.35 2.06
C ASN A 97 -5.36 -16.78 0.61
N LEU A 98 -4.40 -16.15 -0.05
CA LEU A 98 -4.10 -16.43 -1.46
C LEU A 98 -3.47 -17.80 -1.68
N LEU A 99 -3.07 -18.54 -0.62
CA LEU A 99 -2.63 -19.95 -0.71
C LEU A 99 -3.80 -20.91 -0.87
N GLU A 100 -5.02 -20.41 -0.81
CA GLU A 100 -6.24 -21.17 -1.01
C GLU A 100 -6.84 -20.88 -2.40
N PRO A 101 -7.69 -21.79 -2.93
CA PRO A 101 -8.45 -21.52 -4.13
C PRO A 101 -9.22 -20.20 -4.01
N GLY A 102 -9.28 -19.43 -5.09
CA GLY A 102 -10.01 -18.19 -5.11
C GLY A 102 -11.51 -18.36 -5.05
N THR A 103 -12.21 -17.46 -4.35
CA THR A 103 -13.66 -17.28 -4.49
C THR A 103 -14.02 -16.75 -5.88
N ASP A 104 -13.03 -16.17 -6.57
CA ASP A 104 -13.07 -15.77 -7.98
C ASP A 104 -12.81 -16.93 -8.96
N GLY A 105 -12.67 -18.18 -8.48
CA GLY A 105 -12.41 -19.36 -9.29
C GLY A 105 -10.97 -19.47 -9.81
N GLN A 106 -10.05 -18.61 -9.37
CA GLN A 106 -8.67 -18.60 -9.86
C GLN A 106 -7.73 -19.47 -9.02
N PRO A 107 -6.63 -19.98 -9.60
CA PRO A 107 -5.69 -20.84 -8.91
C PRO A 107 -5.04 -20.21 -7.68
N ALA A 108 -4.77 -21.03 -6.67
CA ALA A 108 -4.03 -20.62 -5.48
C ALA A 108 -2.58 -20.22 -5.80
N MET A 109 -2.05 -19.32 -4.99
CA MET A 109 -0.61 -19.07 -4.89
C MET A 109 0.03 -20.21 -4.10
N THR A 110 1.31 -20.52 -4.36
CA THR A 110 2.07 -21.45 -3.51
C THR A 110 2.80 -20.69 -2.39
N ALA A 111 3.24 -21.40 -1.36
CA ALA A 111 4.07 -20.81 -0.31
C ALA A 111 5.38 -20.22 -0.88
N GLU A 112 5.98 -20.93 -1.85
CA GLU A 112 7.16 -20.47 -2.59
C GLU A 112 6.85 -19.22 -3.42
N GLY A 113 5.62 -19.12 -3.97
CA GLY A 113 5.14 -17.93 -4.67
C GLY A 113 5.01 -16.72 -3.75
N LYS A 114 4.49 -16.91 -2.51
CA LYS A 114 4.46 -15.88 -1.47
C LYS A 114 5.88 -15.41 -1.11
N GLN A 115 6.81 -16.36 -0.93
CA GLN A 115 8.21 -16.04 -0.65
C GLN A 115 8.87 -15.30 -1.83
N ALA A 116 8.60 -15.73 -3.07
CA ALA A 116 9.14 -15.08 -4.26
C ALA A 116 8.70 -13.61 -4.38
N LEU A 117 7.49 -13.25 -3.93
CA LEU A 117 7.05 -11.85 -3.84
C LEU A 117 7.92 -11.05 -2.87
N PHE A 118 8.21 -11.58 -1.69
CA PHE A 118 9.06 -10.88 -0.71
C PHE A 118 10.48 -10.69 -1.24
N ASP A 119 11.06 -11.75 -1.81
CA ASP A 119 12.40 -11.71 -2.39
C ASP A 119 12.49 -10.73 -3.56
N PHE A 120 11.45 -10.68 -4.40
CA PHE A 120 11.33 -9.72 -5.51
C PHE A 120 11.44 -8.29 -4.99
N VAL A 121 10.65 -7.93 -3.98
CA VAL A 121 10.68 -6.56 -3.45
C VAL A 121 12.01 -6.30 -2.73
N LYS A 122 12.49 -7.22 -1.87
CA LYS A 122 13.79 -7.08 -1.18
C LYS A 122 14.95 -6.85 -2.13
N SER A 123 14.90 -7.37 -3.35
CA SER A 123 15.93 -7.19 -4.37
C SER A 123 16.02 -5.77 -4.94
N GLY A 124 15.04 -4.88 -4.66
CA GLY A 124 15.02 -3.49 -5.12
C GLY A 124 13.80 -3.11 -5.96
N LYS A 125 12.86 -4.04 -6.14
CA LYS A 125 11.63 -3.85 -6.91
C LYS A 125 10.52 -3.19 -6.08
N GLY A 126 9.39 -2.83 -6.74
CA GLY A 126 8.27 -2.13 -6.13
C GLY A 126 7.10 -3.02 -5.74
N PHE A 127 6.40 -2.63 -4.69
CA PHE A 127 5.08 -3.15 -4.32
C PHE A 127 4.13 -1.99 -4.03
N VAL A 128 2.91 -2.08 -4.56
CA VAL A 128 1.83 -1.13 -4.27
C VAL A 128 0.60 -1.91 -3.84
N GLY A 129 0.11 -1.69 -2.62
CA GLY A 129 -1.14 -2.25 -2.13
C GLY A 129 -2.24 -1.19 -2.14
N THR A 130 -3.44 -1.56 -2.60
CA THR A 130 -4.62 -0.70 -2.54
C THR A 130 -5.75 -1.42 -1.83
N HIS A 131 -6.51 -0.67 -1.06
CA HIS A 131 -7.72 -1.09 -0.35
C HIS A 131 -7.55 -2.46 0.33
N SER A 132 -8.17 -3.50 -0.21
CA SER A 132 -8.20 -4.84 0.37
C SER A 132 -6.87 -5.59 0.33
N ALA A 133 -5.81 -5.01 -0.22
CA ALA A 133 -4.49 -5.61 -0.08
C ALA A 133 -4.08 -5.83 1.39
N SER A 134 -4.60 -5.03 2.34
CA SER A 134 -4.42 -5.25 3.78
C SER A 134 -5.36 -6.30 4.39
N ASP A 135 -6.40 -6.75 3.65
CA ASP A 135 -7.29 -7.88 4.00
C ASP A 135 -6.78 -9.19 3.37
N THR A 136 -5.47 -9.33 3.24
CA THR A 136 -4.79 -10.45 2.60
C THR A 136 -3.83 -11.10 3.58
N PHE A 137 -3.77 -12.44 3.64
CA PHE A 137 -2.86 -13.21 4.51
C PHE A 137 -2.93 -12.80 5.98
N HIS A 138 -4.10 -12.85 6.57
CA HIS A 138 -4.28 -12.55 7.99
C HIS A 138 -3.40 -13.39 8.89
N THR A 139 -2.98 -12.80 10.00
CA THR A 139 -2.24 -13.49 11.05
C THR A 139 -3.04 -14.69 11.54
N ASN A 140 -2.38 -15.85 11.65
CA ASN A 140 -2.97 -17.14 12.08
C ASN A 140 -4.10 -17.69 11.21
N ASN A 141 -4.23 -17.30 9.94
CA ASN A 141 -5.39 -17.63 9.09
C ASN A 141 -6.72 -17.26 9.73
N GLU A 142 -6.70 -16.26 10.55
CA GLU A 142 -7.80 -15.90 11.41
C GLU A 142 -9.11 -15.82 10.67
N SER A 143 -10.04 -16.62 11.14
CA SER A 143 -11.41 -16.50 10.74
C SER A 143 -11.84 -15.05 10.97
N LYS A 144 -12.50 -14.47 10.00
CA LYS A 144 -12.94 -13.08 9.93
C LYS A 144 -13.84 -12.62 11.08
N LYS A 145 -13.93 -13.40 12.19
CA LYS A 145 -14.91 -13.20 13.26
C LYS A 145 -14.26 -13.52 14.60
N GLY A 146 -14.37 -12.59 15.51
CA GLY A 146 -13.96 -12.78 16.89
C GLY A 146 -13.09 -11.66 17.44
N PRO A 147 -12.85 -11.64 18.77
CA PRO A 147 -12.08 -10.58 19.43
C PRO A 147 -10.61 -10.58 19.02
N GLU A 148 -10.04 -11.75 18.65
CA GLU A 148 -8.63 -11.87 18.27
C GLU A 148 -8.28 -11.01 17.04
N ARG A 149 -9.25 -10.84 16.13
CA ARG A 149 -9.06 -9.95 14.98
C ARG A 149 -8.76 -8.49 15.37
N TYR A 150 -9.07 -8.12 16.60
CA TYR A 150 -8.85 -6.77 17.13
C TYR A 150 -7.56 -6.64 17.95
N LEU A 151 -6.78 -7.71 18.08
CA LEU A 151 -5.51 -7.70 18.80
C LEU A 151 -4.37 -7.34 17.85
N ASN A 152 -3.40 -6.58 18.35
CA ASN A 152 -2.12 -6.40 17.66
C ASN A 152 -1.23 -7.60 17.96
N HIS A 153 -0.58 -8.15 16.95
CA HIS A 153 0.33 -9.29 17.04
C HIS A 153 1.81 -8.87 16.98
N GLY A 154 2.09 -7.65 16.50
CA GLY A 154 3.46 -7.11 16.41
C GLY A 154 4.37 -8.03 15.60
N ASP A 155 5.48 -8.47 16.21
CA ASP A 155 6.46 -9.35 15.55
C ASP A 155 5.92 -10.76 15.24
N GLN A 156 4.78 -11.15 15.82
CA GLN A 156 4.10 -12.43 15.56
C GLN A 156 3.06 -12.32 14.44
N ALA A 157 2.84 -11.13 13.88
CA ALA A 157 1.97 -10.95 12.73
C ALA A 157 2.47 -11.75 11.51
N ASP A 158 1.54 -12.13 10.62
CA ASP A 158 1.92 -12.83 9.38
C ASP A 158 3.03 -12.05 8.63
N PRO A 159 4.00 -12.73 8.03
CA PRO A 159 5.06 -12.06 7.27
C PRO A 159 4.55 -11.07 6.22
N TYR A 160 3.38 -11.32 5.61
CA TYR A 160 2.79 -10.38 4.66
C TYR A 160 2.23 -9.13 5.36
N VAL A 161 1.63 -9.26 6.53
CA VAL A 161 1.15 -8.11 7.33
C VAL A 161 2.33 -7.19 7.67
N ARG A 162 3.45 -7.77 8.12
CA ARG A 162 4.68 -7.01 8.37
C ARG A 162 5.29 -6.42 7.09
N PHE A 163 5.17 -7.14 5.97
CA PHE A 163 5.64 -6.68 4.66
C PHE A 163 4.85 -5.48 4.15
N ILE A 164 3.51 -5.54 4.18
CA ILE A 164 2.66 -4.42 3.71
C ILE A 164 2.60 -3.28 4.72
N GLY A 165 2.84 -3.57 6.01
CA GLY A 165 2.93 -2.58 7.08
C GLY A 165 1.67 -2.35 7.90
N GLY A 166 0.65 -3.18 7.75
CA GLY A 166 -0.60 -3.13 8.51
C GLY A 166 -1.61 -4.18 8.06
N GLU A 167 -2.62 -4.43 8.91
CA GLU A 167 -3.64 -5.46 8.71
C GLU A 167 -5.05 -4.88 8.87
N PHE A 168 -5.98 -5.30 8.02
CA PHE A 168 -7.39 -4.96 8.10
C PHE A 168 -8.06 -5.61 9.31
N ILE A 169 -8.86 -4.83 10.06
CA ILE A 169 -9.73 -5.31 11.13
C ILE A 169 -11.15 -5.48 10.58
N LYS A 170 -11.76 -4.36 10.21
CA LYS A 170 -13.17 -4.24 9.82
C LYS A 170 -13.40 -2.90 9.12
N HIS A 171 -14.49 -2.81 8.39
CA HIS A 171 -15.03 -1.56 7.88
C HIS A 171 -16.49 -1.36 8.33
N GLY A 172 -16.95 -0.13 8.34
CA GLY A 172 -18.35 0.25 8.50
C GLY A 172 -19.04 0.46 7.15
N ALA A 173 -20.15 1.17 7.18
CA ALA A 173 -20.79 1.63 5.95
C ALA A 173 -19.88 2.65 5.22
N GLN A 174 -19.99 2.69 3.89
CA GLN A 174 -19.33 3.71 3.09
C GLN A 174 -19.75 5.10 3.58
N GLN A 175 -18.79 5.97 3.78
CA GLN A 175 -19.02 7.32 4.30
C GLN A 175 -17.91 8.28 3.91
N GLU A 176 -18.22 9.57 3.93
CA GLU A 176 -17.20 10.60 3.80
C GLU A 176 -16.35 10.68 5.06
N THR A 177 -15.05 10.81 4.89
CA THR A 177 -14.13 11.21 5.94
C THR A 177 -13.00 12.05 5.37
N ARG A 178 -12.20 12.64 6.25
CA ARG A 178 -11.03 13.43 5.87
C ARG A 178 -9.77 12.71 6.28
N ASN A 179 -8.79 12.77 5.38
CA ASN A 179 -7.43 12.32 5.61
C ASN A 179 -6.53 13.55 5.73
N THR A 180 -5.83 13.68 6.84
CA THR A 180 -4.78 14.69 7.00
C THR A 180 -3.53 14.23 6.25
N VAL A 181 -2.95 15.13 5.46
CA VAL A 181 -1.70 14.86 4.72
C VAL A 181 -0.51 15.14 5.63
N GLU A 182 0.28 14.10 5.91
CA GLU A 182 1.44 14.17 6.80
C GLU A 182 2.76 14.41 6.04
N ASN A 183 2.83 14.02 4.76
CA ASN A 183 3.96 14.34 3.90
C ASN A 183 3.52 14.87 2.53
N PRO A 184 3.32 16.20 2.39
CA PRO A 184 2.95 16.81 1.11
C PRO A 184 4.09 16.83 0.07
N LYS A 185 5.30 16.38 0.42
CA LYS A 185 6.44 16.29 -0.50
C LYS A 185 6.58 14.90 -1.13
N PHE A 186 5.81 13.91 -0.67
CA PHE A 186 5.83 12.60 -1.28
C PHE A 186 5.19 12.69 -2.69
N PRO A 187 5.74 12.00 -3.70
CA PRO A 187 5.22 12.02 -5.06
C PRO A 187 3.72 11.75 -5.11
N GLY A 188 2.97 12.62 -5.79
CA GLY A 188 1.51 12.55 -5.90
C GLY A 188 0.73 13.26 -4.80
N PHE A 189 1.39 13.78 -3.75
CA PHE A 189 0.74 14.55 -2.67
C PHE A 189 0.98 16.07 -2.78
N GLU A 190 1.83 16.52 -3.69
CA GLU A 190 2.32 17.91 -3.75
C GLU A 190 1.21 18.96 -3.92
N ASN A 191 0.11 18.59 -4.58
CA ASN A 191 -0.99 19.51 -4.90
C ASN A 191 -2.31 19.17 -4.19
N ILE A 192 -2.29 18.26 -3.20
CA ILE A 192 -3.51 17.82 -2.52
C ILE A 192 -3.95 18.82 -1.43
N GLY A 193 -3.02 19.58 -0.88
CA GLY A 193 -3.26 20.46 0.26
C GLY A 193 -3.07 19.73 1.60
N LYS A 194 -3.66 20.28 2.67
CA LYS A 194 -3.51 19.74 4.02
C LYS A 194 -4.40 18.52 4.30
N GLU A 195 -5.50 18.41 3.59
CA GLU A 195 -6.50 17.38 3.79
C GLU A 195 -7.16 17.02 2.45
N TYR A 196 -7.64 15.80 2.37
CA TYR A 196 -8.53 15.34 1.30
C TYR A 196 -9.59 14.39 1.85
N GLY A 197 -10.68 14.21 1.12
CA GLY A 197 -11.75 13.32 1.54
C GLY A 197 -12.58 12.82 0.38
N PHE A 198 -13.15 11.63 0.57
CA PHE A 198 -14.06 10.98 -0.37
C PHE A 198 -15.15 10.23 0.38
N MET A 199 -16.24 9.93 -0.30
CA MET A 199 -17.11 8.81 0.01
C MET A 199 -16.34 7.52 -0.29
N GLU A 200 -16.05 6.70 0.73
CA GLU A 200 -15.26 5.48 0.57
C GLU A 200 -15.67 4.43 1.62
N GLU A 201 -15.25 3.19 1.43
CA GLU A 201 -15.30 2.13 2.43
C GLU A 201 -14.00 2.13 3.24
N TRP A 202 -13.95 2.99 4.24
CA TRP A 202 -12.74 3.16 5.04
C TRP A 202 -12.46 1.95 5.92
N TYR A 203 -11.23 1.46 5.86
CA TYR A 203 -10.78 0.34 6.68
C TYR A 203 -10.28 0.80 8.03
N SER A 204 -10.74 0.15 9.11
CA SER A 204 -10.02 0.18 10.38
C SER A 204 -8.89 -0.83 10.32
N LEU A 205 -7.68 -0.40 10.65
CA LEU A 205 -6.44 -1.13 10.44
C LEU A 205 -5.69 -1.31 11.77
N LYS A 206 -4.89 -2.36 11.88
CA LYS A 206 -4.05 -2.70 13.03
C LYS A 206 -2.66 -3.17 12.61
N ASP A 207 -1.87 -3.62 13.58
CA ASP A 207 -0.54 -4.22 13.34
C ASP A 207 0.37 -3.38 12.44
N PHE A 208 0.30 -2.05 12.61
CA PHE A 208 1.21 -1.17 11.89
C PHE A 208 2.65 -1.49 12.25
N THR A 209 3.50 -1.67 11.24
CA THR A 209 4.93 -1.84 11.51
C THR A 209 5.57 -0.51 11.89
N PRO A 210 6.53 -0.51 12.84
CA PRO A 210 7.10 0.75 13.36
C PRO A 210 7.93 1.52 12.33
N ASP A 211 8.28 0.88 11.22
CA ASP A 211 9.12 1.43 10.16
C ASP A 211 8.34 2.07 8.99
N ILE A 212 7.01 2.17 9.07
CA ILE A 212 6.23 2.88 8.07
C ILE A 212 6.47 4.39 8.12
N HIS A 213 6.51 4.98 6.94
CA HIS A 213 6.44 6.41 6.72
C HIS A 213 5.00 6.77 6.36
N VAL A 214 4.27 7.33 7.30
CA VAL A 214 2.85 7.68 7.14
C VAL A 214 2.74 8.91 6.25
N LEU A 215 1.91 8.82 5.23
CA LEU A 215 1.64 9.87 4.25
C LEU A 215 0.30 10.55 4.52
N SER A 216 -0.68 9.80 5.01
CA SER A 216 -1.94 10.36 5.48
C SER A 216 -2.55 9.57 6.62
N VAL A 217 -3.33 10.27 7.44
CA VAL A 217 -3.99 9.78 8.64
C VAL A 217 -5.49 10.02 8.53
N ILE A 218 -6.30 9.02 8.87
CA ILE A 218 -7.72 9.24 9.14
C ILE A 218 -7.85 9.87 10.52
N ASN A 219 -8.44 11.06 10.55
CA ASN A 219 -8.83 11.70 11.79
C ASN A 219 -10.33 11.41 12.04
N ASN A 220 -10.61 10.52 12.96
CA ASN A 220 -11.89 9.82 13.12
C ASN A 220 -13.17 10.64 13.36
N PRO A 221 -13.20 11.77 14.03
CA PRO A 221 -14.45 12.52 14.13
C PRO A 221 -14.77 13.24 12.80
N PRO A 222 -15.94 13.00 12.20
CA PRO A 222 -17.16 12.40 12.77
C PRO A 222 -17.56 11.04 12.16
N MET A 223 -16.66 10.07 11.96
CA MET A 223 -17.01 8.78 11.36
C MET A 223 -18.01 7.99 12.21
N LYS A 224 -18.99 7.36 11.56
CA LYS A 224 -20.01 6.53 12.18
C LYS A 224 -19.57 5.06 12.16
N GLY A 225 -19.75 4.36 13.27
CA GLY A 225 -19.45 2.95 13.42
C GLY A 225 -18.44 2.68 14.55
N LYS A 226 -18.64 1.57 15.25
CA LYS A 226 -17.81 1.17 16.39
C LYS A 226 -16.34 0.88 15.98
N GLU A 227 -16.14 0.45 14.75
CA GLU A 227 -14.84 0.21 14.13
C GLU A 227 -13.98 1.47 14.01
N TYR A 228 -14.60 2.64 14.14
CA TYR A 228 -13.92 3.94 14.07
C TYR A 228 -13.84 4.64 15.44
N GLU A 229 -14.34 4.02 16.53
CA GLU A 229 -14.19 4.53 17.90
C GLU A 229 -12.75 4.28 18.41
N ARG A 230 -11.80 4.97 17.81
CA ARG A 230 -10.36 4.85 18.08
C ARG A 230 -9.63 6.16 17.79
N PRO A 231 -8.40 6.36 18.30
CA PRO A 231 -7.56 7.48 17.89
C PRO A 231 -7.25 7.48 16.39
N ALA A 232 -6.75 8.61 15.89
CA ALA A 232 -6.28 8.74 14.51
C ALA A 232 -5.25 7.64 14.16
N TYR A 233 -5.33 7.13 12.93
CA TYR A 233 -4.49 6.04 12.45
C TYR A 233 -4.15 6.19 10.96
N PRO A 234 -3.03 5.59 10.50
CA PRO A 234 -2.62 5.67 9.10
C PRO A 234 -3.66 5.10 8.13
N SER A 235 -3.88 5.80 7.03
CA SER A 235 -4.66 5.34 5.88
C SER A 235 -3.81 5.12 4.63
N THR A 236 -2.67 5.81 4.55
CA THR A 236 -1.71 5.69 3.45
C THR A 236 -0.30 5.81 3.98
N TRP A 237 0.59 4.93 3.53
CA TRP A 237 1.99 4.92 3.95
C TRP A 237 2.92 4.34 2.89
N ALA A 238 4.21 4.59 3.08
CA ALA A 238 5.30 4.00 2.33
C ALA A 238 6.37 3.46 3.29
N ARG A 239 7.13 2.44 2.87
CA ARG A 239 8.26 1.92 3.64
C ARG A 239 9.30 1.26 2.73
N ARG A 240 10.49 1.01 3.27
CA ARG A 240 11.50 0.21 2.61
C ARG A 240 11.37 -1.25 3.03
N GLU A 241 11.56 -2.16 2.08
CA GLU A 241 11.71 -3.58 2.33
C GLU A 241 12.99 -4.06 1.65
N GLY A 242 14.06 -4.19 2.45
CA GLY A 242 15.42 -4.35 1.90
C GLY A 242 15.78 -3.18 0.98
N ASN A 243 16.15 -3.45 -0.26
CA ASN A 243 16.43 -2.42 -1.27
C ASN A 243 15.15 -1.91 -1.96
N GLY A 244 14.03 -2.59 -1.76
CA GLY A 244 12.76 -2.30 -2.45
C GLY A 244 11.89 -1.27 -1.76
N ARG A 245 10.70 -1.10 -2.31
CA ARG A 245 9.75 -0.06 -1.95
C ARG A 245 8.35 -0.64 -1.82
N VAL A 246 7.70 -0.38 -0.70
CA VAL A 246 6.34 -0.82 -0.42
C VAL A 246 5.48 0.41 -0.15
N PHE A 247 4.41 0.55 -0.88
CA PHE A 247 3.38 1.58 -0.68
C PHE A 247 2.04 0.91 -0.42
N TYR A 248 1.23 1.51 0.44
CA TYR A 248 -0.15 1.10 0.67
C TYR A 248 -1.07 2.30 0.84
N THR A 249 -2.30 2.15 0.33
CA THR A 249 -3.42 3.06 0.60
C THR A 249 -4.71 2.29 0.85
N ALA A 250 -5.50 2.72 1.84
CA ALA A 250 -6.81 2.12 2.16
C ALA A 250 -7.91 2.49 1.15
N MET A 251 -7.62 3.36 0.19
CA MET A 251 -8.57 3.80 -0.84
C MET A 251 -8.66 2.82 -2.01
N GLY A 252 -9.78 2.86 -2.72
CA GLY A 252 -9.99 2.13 -3.98
C GLY A 252 -11.20 1.18 -4.00
N HIS A 253 -12.09 1.22 -2.99
CA HIS A 253 -13.30 0.39 -3.00
C HIS A 253 -14.28 0.77 -4.11
N ARG A 254 -14.46 2.08 -4.33
CA ARG A 254 -15.51 2.63 -5.19
C ARG A 254 -15.00 2.96 -6.59
N GLU A 255 -15.86 2.77 -7.59
CA GLU A 255 -15.57 3.12 -8.98
C GLU A 255 -15.26 4.62 -9.16
N ASP A 256 -16.00 5.51 -8.46
CA ASP A 256 -15.80 6.96 -8.53
C ASP A 256 -14.48 7.41 -7.87
N VAL A 257 -13.96 6.65 -6.92
CA VAL A 257 -12.62 6.90 -6.35
C VAL A 257 -11.53 6.62 -7.39
N TRP A 258 -11.64 5.54 -8.18
CA TRP A 258 -10.68 5.24 -9.23
C TRP A 258 -10.57 6.33 -10.30
N THR A 259 -11.65 7.04 -10.55
CA THR A 259 -11.68 8.18 -11.51
C THR A 259 -11.42 9.54 -10.86
N ASN A 260 -11.27 9.60 -9.54
CA ASN A 260 -10.97 10.83 -8.80
C ASN A 260 -9.51 11.26 -9.02
N LEU A 261 -9.30 12.53 -9.38
CA LEU A 261 -7.97 13.07 -9.71
C LEU A 261 -6.98 13.04 -8.54
N ILE A 262 -7.46 13.19 -7.30
CA ILE A 262 -6.59 13.11 -6.12
C ILE A 262 -6.10 11.66 -5.93
N PHE A 263 -7.01 10.68 -6.01
CA PHE A 263 -6.61 9.27 -5.93
C PHE A 263 -5.66 8.88 -7.06
N GLN A 264 -5.94 9.31 -8.29
CA GLN A 264 -5.05 9.08 -9.43
C GLN A 264 -3.68 9.74 -9.24
N SER A 265 -3.62 10.96 -8.71
CA SER A 265 -2.34 11.62 -8.39
C SER A 265 -1.52 10.81 -7.37
N ILE A 266 -2.15 10.37 -6.28
CA ILE A 266 -1.53 9.52 -5.26
C ILE A 266 -1.03 8.22 -5.89
N LEU A 267 -1.84 7.56 -6.69
CA LEU A 267 -1.50 6.29 -7.33
C LEU A 267 -0.34 6.43 -8.33
N VAL A 268 -0.36 7.49 -9.14
CA VAL A 268 0.73 7.79 -10.08
C VAL A 268 2.03 8.08 -9.34
N GLY A 269 1.98 8.89 -8.28
CA GLY A 269 3.15 9.17 -7.44
C GLY A 269 3.70 7.91 -6.77
N ALA A 270 2.82 7.06 -6.24
CA ALA A 270 3.16 5.78 -5.63
C ALA A 270 3.86 4.83 -6.62
N LEU A 271 3.31 4.70 -7.83
CA LEU A 271 3.88 3.83 -8.88
C LEU A 271 5.22 4.37 -9.40
N ASN A 272 5.35 5.68 -9.62
CA ASN A 272 6.64 6.28 -9.99
C ASN A 272 7.70 6.05 -8.91
N TRP A 273 7.33 6.20 -7.64
CA TRP A 273 8.24 5.93 -6.53
C TRP A 273 8.57 4.45 -6.41
N ALA A 274 7.58 3.56 -6.51
CA ALA A 274 7.77 2.11 -6.43
C ALA A 274 8.65 1.59 -7.58
N ASN A 275 8.46 2.10 -8.79
CA ASN A 275 9.29 1.80 -9.97
C ASN A 275 10.74 2.34 -9.84
N GLY A 276 10.99 3.28 -8.92
CA GLY A 276 12.29 3.94 -8.77
C GLY A 276 12.55 5.10 -9.74
N ASP A 277 11.52 5.59 -10.41
CA ASP A 277 11.60 6.72 -11.36
C ASP A 277 11.76 8.07 -10.63
N VAL A 278 11.25 8.12 -9.40
CA VAL A 278 11.39 9.27 -8.50
C VAL A 278 11.90 8.83 -7.12
N THR A 279 12.50 9.75 -6.39
CA THR A 279 12.98 9.52 -5.03
C THR A 279 12.14 10.29 -4.03
N ALA A 280 11.89 9.69 -2.86
CA ALA A 280 11.31 10.34 -1.71
C ALA A 280 11.99 9.84 -0.44
N GLU A 281 12.08 10.70 0.55
CA GLU A 281 12.50 10.31 1.89
C GLU A 281 11.32 9.60 2.58
N VAL A 282 11.57 8.41 3.08
CA VAL A 282 10.59 7.57 3.78
C VAL A 282 11.14 7.10 5.13
N ARG A 283 11.62 8.03 5.95
CA ARG A 283 12.00 7.70 7.33
C ARG A 283 10.74 7.38 8.16
N PRO A 284 10.82 6.43 9.09
CA PRO A 284 9.70 6.13 10.00
C PRO A 284 9.21 7.38 10.73
N ASN A 285 7.88 7.60 10.76
CA ASN A 285 7.26 8.74 11.44
C ASN A 285 5.96 8.38 12.19
N LEU A 286 5.59 7.08 12.25
CA LEU A 286 4.34 6.63 12.87
C LEU A 286 4.14 7.19 14.28
N LYS A 287 5.17 7.14 15.13
CA LYS A 287 5.12 7.62 16.51
C LYS A 287 4.95 9.14 16.62
N GLU A 288 5.34 9.87 15.57
CA GLU A 288 5.23 11.33 15.52
C GLU A 288 3.82 11.77 15.11
N VAL A 289 3.26 11.13 14.07
CA VAL A 289 2.00 11.59 13.44
C VAL A 289 0.75 10.84 13.91
N ALA A 290 0.91 9.59 14.39
CA ALA A 290 -0.18 8.79 14.92
C ALA A 290 0.27 7.96 16.14
N PRO A 291 0.67 8.60 17.26
CA PRO A 291 1.29 7.92 18.41
C PRO A 291 0.39 6.86 19.07
N LEU A 292 -0.93 6.99 18.91
CA LEU A 292 -1.91 6.07 19.47
C LEU A 292 -2.50 5.10 18.42
N ALA A 293 -1.86 4.95 17.26
CA ALA A 293 -2.34 4.09 16.17
C ALA A 293 -2.52 2.61 16.55
N TYR A 294 -1.80 2.15 17.58
CA TYR A 294 -1.93 0.79 18.11
C TYR A 294 -3.14 0.58 19.04
N THR A 295 -3.90 1.64 19.34
CA THR A 295 -5.17 1.54 20.06
C THR A 295 -6.25 1.12 19.07
N ASN A 296 -6.60 -0.16 19.11
CA ASN A 296 -7.64 -0.71 18.22
C ASN A 296 -9.04 -0.33 18.71
N PRO A 297 -10.04 -0.34 17.80
CA PRO A 297 -11.43 -0.12 18.22
C PRO A 297 -11.92 -1.29 19.10
N PRO A 298 -12.97 -1.08 19.90
CA PRO A 298 -13.54 -2.14 20.73
C PRO A 298 -14.15 -3.24 19.85
N TYR A 299 -13.93 -4.50 20.25
CA TYR A 299 -14.69 -5.60 19.67
C TYR A 299 -16.15 -5.50 20.11
N VAL A 300 -17.04 -5.59 19.15
CA VAL A 300 -18.49 -5.66 19.42
C VAL A 300 -19.01 -6.99 18.90
N GLU A 301 -19.54 -7.81 19.78
CA GLU A 301 -20.12 -9.09 19.40
C GLU A 301 -21.29 -8.87 18.41
N PRO A 302 -21.30 -9.59 17.29
CA PRO A 302 -22.42 -9.49 16.35
C PRO A 302 -23.74 -9.82 17.03
N ALA A 303 -24.77 -9.01 16.79
CA ALA A 303 -26.11 -9.34 17.27
C ALA A 303 -26.53 -10.73 16.78
N PRO A 304 -27.21 -11.54 17.62
CA PRO A 304 -27.69 -12.83 17.18
C PRO A 304 -28.58 -12.70 15.94
N PRO A 305 -28.53 -13.67 15.03
CA PRO A 305 -29.34 -13.61 13.81
C PRO A 305 -30.84 -13.47 14.20
N LYS A 306 -31.53 -12.55 13.54
CA LYS A 306 -32.98 -12.41 13.74
C LYS A 306 -33.63 -13.76 13.44
N PRO A 307 -34.57 -14.23 14.30
CA PRO A 307 -35.29 -15.46 14.01
C PRO A 307 -35.92 -15.36 12.61
N ALA A 308 -35.79 -16.44 11.85
CA ALA A 308 -36.45 -16.52 10.55
C ALA A 308 -37.95 -16.24 10.73
N LYS A 309 -38.48 -15.28 9.98
CA LYS A 309 -39.94 -15.07 9.94
C LYS A 309 -40.55 -16.36 9.42
N LYS A 310 -41.38 -17.00 10.29
CA LYS A 310 -42.18 -18.14 9.90
C LYS A 310 -43.23 -17.73 8.88
#